data_af4594dde9ac95bf7981213454e8bb5d
#
_entry.id   af4594dde9ac95bf7981213454e8bb5d
#
_cell.length_a   1.000
_cell.length_b   1.000
_cell.length_c   1.000
_cell.angle_alpha   90.00
_cell.angle_beta   90.00
_cell.angle_gamma   90.00
#
_symmetry.space_group_name_H-M   'P 1'
#
loop_
_entity.id
_entity.type
_entity.pdbx_description
1 polymer ?
#
loop_
_entity_poly.entity_id
_entity_poly.type
_entity_poly.pdbx_seq_one_letter_code
_entity_poly.pdbx_strand_id
1 'polypeptide(L)'
;TMKVLVEGVSRVKISKVETDSSLSSTYSYVDSEESINDNQYDALFRTLEDTFSNYVKLNKKVPPEVISSITGIDDLSKLADSIAAHMTLKLDEKQKDLELLDVKKRCEYLIKAMEGELDILHVEKKIRSRVKQQMEKSQREYYLNEQMKAIQKELGEIGDESSDLDQL
;
A
#
# COMPACT_ATOMS: atom_id res chain seq x y z
N THR A 1 -25.27 -8.62 17.49
CA THR A 1 -24.70 -8.33 16.14
C THR A 1 -24.57 -9.63 15.36
N MET A 2 -25.28 -9.74 14.25
CA MET A 2 -25.18 -10.90 13.35
C MET A 2 -23.98 -10.66 12.43
N LYS A 3 -23.07 -11.61 12.32
CA LYS A 3 -21.97 -11.61 11.31
C LYS A 3 -22.44 -12.49 10.16
N VAL A 4 -22.38 -11.94 8.95
CA VAL A 4 -22.76 -12.63 7.72
C VAL A 4 -21.51 -12.71 6.84
N LEU A 5 -21.18 -13.91 6.38
CA LEU A 5 -20.16 -14.14 5.35
C LEU A 5 -20.89 -14.16 3.99
N VAL A 6 -20.41 -13.37 3.04
CA VAL A 6 -20.96 -13.30 1.69
C VAL A 6 -19.86 -13.56 0.67
N GLU A 7 -20.22 -14.25 -0.42
CA GLU A 7 -19.34 -14.52 -1.54
C GLU A 7 -20.00 -14.01 -2.82
N GLY A 8 -19.24 -13.29 -3.66
CA GLY A 8 -19.72 -12.82 -4.95
C GLY A 8 -19.70 -13.98 -5.96
N VAL A 9 -20.83 -14.23 -6.62
CA VAL A 9 -21.00 -15.34 -7.59
C VAL A 9 -20.94 -14.85 -9.03
N SER A 10 -21.59 -13.71 -9.32
CA SER A 10 -21.67 -13.18 -10.69
C SER A 10 -21.87 -11.68 -10.69
N ARG A 11 -21.53 -11.04 -11.82
CA ARG A 11 -21.78 -9.61 -12.04
C ARG A 11 -23.19 -9.40 -12.57
N VAL A 12 -23.81 -8.34 -12.11
CA VAL A 12 -25.15 -7.94 -12.54
C VAL A 12 -25.18 -6.43 -12.78
N LYS A 13 -26.00 -6.00 -13.74
CA LYS A 13 -26.31 -4.60 -13.98
C LYS A 13 -27.61 -4.26 -13.30
N ILE A 14 -27.58 -3.33 -12.36
CA ILE A 14 -28.76 -2.83 -11.66
C ILE A 14 -29.45 -1.81 -12.57
N SER A 15 -30.75 -2.01 -12.84
CA SER A 15 -31.57 -1.11 -13.66
C SER A 15 -32.49 -0.22 -12.83
N LYS A 16 -32.95 -0.69 -11.67
CA LYS A 16 -33.86 0.06 -10.78
C LYS A 16 -33.58 -0.34 -9.33
N VAL A 17 -33.62 0.64 -8.45
CA VAL A 17 -33.60 0.44 -6.99
C VAL A 17 -34.88 0.99 -6.41
N GLU A 18 -35.56 0.21 -5.60
CA GLU A 18 -36.81 0.57 -4.91
C GLU A 18 -36.54 0.52 -3.40
N THR A 19 -37.09 1.53 -2.70
CA THR A 19 -36.85 1.72 -1.25
C THR A 19 -38.20 1.91 -0.53
N ASP A 20 -39.05 0.90 -0.62
CA ASP A 20 -40.36 0.97 0.07
C ASP A 20 -40.22 0.44 1.51
N SER A 21 -40.66 -0.79 1.77
CA SER A 21 -40.50 -1.47 3.07
C SER A 21 -39.16 -2.18 3.23
N SER A 22 -38.50 -2.50 2.12
CA SER A 22 -37.17 -3.11 2.02
C SER A 22 -36.47 -2.56 0.80
N LEU A 23 -35.12 -2.63 0.83
CA LEU A 23 -34.30 -2.29 -0.33
C LEU A 23 -34.38 -3.43 -1.33
N SER A 24 -34.94 -3.19 -2.52
CA SER A 24 -35.02 -4.16 -3.61
C SER A 24 -34.48 -3.57 -4.91
N SER A 25 -34.03 -4.42 -5.81
CA SER A 25 -33.49 -3.97 -7.11
C SER A 25 -33.88 -4.92 -8.23
N THR A 26 -34.08 -4.35 -9.41
CA THR A 26 -34.19 -5.10 -10.67
C THR A 26 -32.83 -5.15 -11.34
N TYR A 27 -32.38 -6.32 -11.74
CA TYR A 27 -31.06 -6.51 -12.32
C TYR A 27 -31.10 -7.43 -13.56
N SER A 28 -30.06 -7.36 -14.37
CA SER A 28 -29.78 -8.30 -15.44
C SER A 28 -28.38 -8.86 -15.27
N TYR A 29 -28.20 -10.14 -15.59
CA TYR A 29 -26.86 -10.75 -15.63
C TYR A 29 -26.04 -10.13 -16.75
N VAL A 30 -24.74 -10.03 -16.50
CA VAL A 30 -23.78 -9.50 -17.48
C VAL A 30 -22.68 -10.54 -17.64
N ASP A 31 -22.47 -10.98 -18.87
CA ASP A 31 -21.38 -11.91 -19.19
C ASP A 31 -20.05 -11.15 -19.29
N SER A 32 -18.98 -11.76 -18.80
CA SER A 32 -17.63 -11.24 -18.99
C SER A 32 -17.19 -11.49 -20.44
N GLU A 33 -16.61 -10.46 -21.07
CA GLU A 33 -16.03 -10.59 -22.41
C GLU A 33 -14.60 -11.14 -22.27
N GLU A 34 -14.31 -12.25 -22.92
CA GLU A 34 -12.95 -12.80 -23.02
C GLU A 34 -12.44 -12.59 -24.45
N SER A 35 -11.67 -11.53 -24.64
CA SER A 35 -10.99 -11.21 -25.92
C SER A 35 -9.47 -11.44 -25.85
N ILE A 36 -9.03 -12.50 -25.16
CA ILE A 36 -7.61 -12.73 -24.85
C ILE A 36 -7.17 -14.04 -25.54
N ASN A 37 -6.01 -14.01 -26.22
CA ASN A 37 -5.35 -15.22 -26.67
C ASN A 37 -4.50 -15.86 -25.57
N ASP A 38 -4.17 -17.15 -25.68
CA ASP A 38 -3.48 -17.93 -24.65
C ASP A 38 -2.17 -17.28 -24.17
N ASN A 39 -1.36 -16.75 -25.08
CA ASN A 39 -0.09 -16.10 -24.73
C ASN A 39 -0.29 -14.81 -23.95
N GLN A 40 -1.33 -14.04 -24.25
CA GLN A 40 -1.67 -12.82 -23.52
C GLN A 40 -2.27 -13.16 -22.15
N TYR A 41 -3.03 -14.24 -22.07
CA TYR A 41 -3.59 -14.74 -20.83
C TYR A 41 -2.48 -15.07 -19.82
N ASP A 42 -1.52 -15.91 -20.24
CA ASP A 42 -0.39 -16.30 -19.38
C ASP A 42 0.47 -15.10 -18.96
N ALA A 43 0.72 -14.16 -19.88
CA ALA A 43 1.50 -12.96 -19.58
C ALA A 43 0.79 -12.05 -18.56
N LEU A 44 -0.52 -11.83 -18.74
CA LEU A 44 -1.31 -11.02 -17.79
C LEU A 44 -1.42 -11.69 -16.43
N PHE A 45 -1.62 -13.01 -16.42
CA PHE A 45 -1.73 -13.79 -15.20
C PHE A 45 -0.46 -13.63 -14.34
N ARG A 46 0.71 -13.91 -14.92
CA ARG A 46 2.01 -13.76 -14.23
C ARG A 46 2.27 -12.32 -13.80
N THR A 47 2.01 -11.36 -14.69
CA THR A 47 2.25 -9.94 -14.35
C THR A 47 1.36 -9.49 -13.19
N LEU A 48 0.11 -9.94 -13.17
CA LEU A 48 -0.84 -9.60 -12.12
C LEU A 48 -0.42 -10.19 -10.77
N GLU A 49 -0.01 -11.48 -10.73
CA GLU A 49 0.50 -12.14 -9.53
C GLU A 49 1.79 -11.48 -9.00
N ASP A 50 2.76 -11.24 -9.87
CA ASP A 50 4.04 -10.65 -9.50
C ASP A 50 3.86 -9.21 -8.97
N THR A 51 3.04 -8.40 -9.66
CA THR A 51 2.76 -7.03 -9.24
C THR A 51 2.05 -7.01 -7.89
N PHE A 52 1.06 -7.89 -7.69
CA PHE A 52 0.35 -7.99 -6.43
C PHE A 52 1.26 -8.50 -5.29
N SER A 53 2.12 -9.49 -5.56
CA SER A 53 3.11 -9.96 -4.59
C SER A 53 4.03 -8.83 -4.10
N ASN A 54 4.49 -7.98 -5.04
CA ASN A 54 5.30 -6.81 -4.71
C ASN A 54 4.50 -5.76 -3.93
N TYR A 55 3.24 -5.54 -4.30
CA TYR A 55 2.33 -4.63 -3.61
C TYR A 55 2.14 -5.05 -2.14
N VAL A 56 1.84 -6.33 -1.88
CA VAL A 56 1.66 -6.85 -0.52
C VAL A 56 2.95 -6.73 0.31
N LYS A 57 4.13 -7.02 -0.28
CA LYS A 57 5.42 -6.88 0.42
C LYS A 57 5.72 -5.45 0.88
N LEU A 58 5.30 -4.45 0.14
CA LEU A 58 5.58 -3.04 0.44
C LEU A 58 4.45 -2.37 1.23
N ASN A 59 3.21 -2.80 1.03
CA ASN A 59 2.05 -2.22 1.68
C ASN A 59 1.75 -2.92 3.02
N LYS A 60 2.19 -2.30 4.11
CA LYS A 60 1.99 -2.82 5.47
C LYS A 60 0.52 -2.92 5.92
N LYS A 61 -0.41 -2.36 5.16
CA LYS A 61 -1.86 -2.43 5.45
C LYS A 61 -2.47 -3.76 5.00
N VAL A 62 -1.81 -4.47 4.09
CA VAL A 62 -2.27 -5.76 3.55
C VAL A 62 -1.51 -6.88 4.25
N PRO A 63 -2.20 -7.81 4.91
CA PRO A 63 -1.55 -8.95 5.57
C PRO A 63 -0.81 -9.84 4.53
N PRO A 64 0.40 -10.33 4.84
CA PRO A 64 1.15 -11.21 3.92
C PRO A 64 0.43 -12.52 3.57
N GLU A 65 -0.45 -12.98 4.45
CA GLU A 65 -1.24 -14.22 4.29
C GLU A 65 -2.19 -14.15 3.07
N VAL A 66 -2.50 -12.94 2.61
CA VAL A 66 -3.33 -12.72 1.42
C VAL A 66 -2.69 -13.32 0.16
N ILE A 67 -1.36 -13.39 0.09
CA ILE A 67 -0.66 -14.04 -1.03
C ILE A 67 -1.09 -15.50 -1.13
N SER A 68 -1.22 -16.20 0.00
CA SER A 68 -1.65 -17.60 0.02
C SER A 68 -3.09 -17.78 -0.44
N SER A 69 -3.95 -16.79 -0.26
CA SER A 69 -5.35 -16.87 -0.68
C SER A 69 -5.54 -16.74 -2.19
N ILE A 70 -4.60 -16.11 -2.90
CA ILE A 70 -4.63 -16.01 -4.36
C ILE A 70 -3.83 -17.11 -5.06
N THR A 71 -2.90 -17.76 -4.33
CA THR A 71 -2.12 -18.87 -4.87
C THR A 71 -3.04 -20.06 -5.13
N GLY A 72 -3.06 -20.57 -6.34
CA GLY A 72 -3.91 -21.69 -6.76
C GLY A 72 -5.24 -21.27 -7.40
N ILE A 73 -5.43 -19.98 -7.69
CA ILE A 73 -6.52 -19.51 -8.55
C ILE A 73 -6.02 -19.62 -10.01
N ASP A 74 -6.62 -20.51 -10.79
CA ASP A 74 -6.22 -20.74 -12.19
C ASP A 74 -7.00 -19.86 -13.20
N ASP A 75 -8.03 -19.17 -12.72
CA ASP A 75 -8.90 -18.32 -13.53
C ASP A 75 -8.52 -16.84 -13.40
N LEU A 76 -8.16 -16.20 -14.51
CA LEU A 76 -7.70 -14.81 -14.55
C LEU A 76 -8.76 -13.82 -14.06
N SER A 77 -10.03 -14.07 -14.34
CA SER A 77 -11.13 -13.21 -13.89
C SER A 77 -11.29 -13.29 -12.37
N LYS A 78 -11.24 -14.51 -11.81
CA LYS A 78 -11.31 -14.73 -10.35
C LYS A 78 -10.07 -14.18 -9.64
N LEU A 79 -8.90 -14.33 -10.26
CA LEU A 79 -7.65 -13.77 -9.73
C LEU A 79 -7.74 -12.25 -9.65
N ALA A 80 -8.19 -11.59 -10.73
CA ALA A 80 -8.37 -10.13 -10.75
C ALA A 80 -9.35 -9.67 -9.67
N ASP A 81 -10.49 -10.33 -9.54
CA ASP A 81 -11.50 -10.00 -8.52
C ASP A 81 -10.98 -10.18 -7.09
N SER A 82 -10.23 -11.26 -6.86
CA SER A 82 -9.60 -11.52 -5.55
C SER A 82 -8.56 -10.46 -5.20
N ILE A 83 -7.74 -10.05 -6.15
CA ILE A 83 -6.75 -8.99 -5.97
C ILE A 83 -7.45 -7.66 -5.70
N ALA A 84 -8.47 -7.28 -6.49
CA ALA A 84 -9.25 -6.06 -6.29
C ALA A 84 -9.88 -5.97 -4.89
N ALA A 85 -10.34 -7.10 -4.35
CA ALA A 85 -10.90 -7.17 -3.00
C ALA A 85 -9.88 -6.82 -1.90
N HIS A 86 -8.60 -7.18 -2.12
CA HIS A 86 -7.51 -6.94 -1.15
C HIS A 86 -6.77 -5.62 -1.37
N MET A 87 -6.98 -4.95 -2.49
CA MET A 87 -6.40 -3.64 -2.75
C MET A 87 -7.09 -2.54 -1.93
N THR A 88 -6.31 -1.52 -1.56
CA THR A 88 -6.81 -0.34 -0.83
C THR A 88 -7.37 0.70 -1.81
N LEU A 89 -8.28 0.28 -2.70
CA LEU A 89 -8.94 1.14 -3.67
C LEU A 89 -10.05 1.98 -3.02
N LYS A 90 -10.26 3.19 -3.53
CA LYS A 90 -11.43 4.00 -3.18
C LYS A 90 -12.71 3.37 -3.75
N LEU A 91 -13.86 3.76 -3.20
CA LEU A 91 -15.14 3.20 -3.62
C LEU A 91 -15.40 3.37 -5.13
N ASP A 92 -15.11 4.56 -5.66
CA ASP A 92 -15.29 4.87 -7.09
C ASP A 92 -14.35 4.03 -7.98
N GLU A 93 -13.14 3.75 -7.50
CA GLU A 93 -12.16 2.91 -8.20
C GLU A 93 -12.59 1.45 -8.19
N LYS A 94 -13.12 0.95 -7.07
CA LYS A 94 -13.71 -0.40 -6.97
C LYS A 94 -14.94 -0.55 -7.88
N GLN A 95 -15.78 0.47 -7.92
CA GLN A 95 -16.94 0.49 -8.81
C GLN A 95 -16.51 0.45 -10.29
N LYS A 96 -15.50 1.24 -10.64
CA LYS A 96 -14.94 1.27 -12.00
C LYS A 96 -14.35 -0.08 -12.40
N ASP A 97 -13.61 -0.74 -11.51
CA ASP A 97 -13.09 -2.09 -11.73
C ASP A 97 -14.22 -3.10 -11.96
N LEU A 98 -15.28 -3.01 -11.17
CA LEU A 98 -16.45 -3.86 -11.28
C LEU A 98 -17.21 -3.69 -12.62
N GLU A 99 -17.23 -2.47 -13.17
CA GLU A 99 -17.86 -2.12 -14.45
C GLU A 99 -17.05 -2.58 -15.68
N LEU A 100 -15.76 -2.91 -15.51
CA LEU A 100 -14.92 -3.44 -16.58
C LEU A 100 -15.25 -4.91 -16.84
N LEU A 101 -16.05 -5.18 -17.87
CA LEU A 101 -16.48 -6.53 -18.24
C LEU A 101 -15.39 -7.31 -18.97
N ASP A 102 -14.57 -6.63 -19.76
CA ASP A 102 -13.41 -7.19 -20.44
C ASP A 102 -12.31 -7.49 -19.40
N VAL A 103 -11.99 -8.79 -19.25
CA VAL A 103 -11.01 -9.29 -18.28
C VAL A 103 -9.63 -8.67 -18.52
N LYS A 104 -9.22 -8.49 -19.77
CA LYS A 104 -7.94 -7.86 -20.12
C LYS A 104 -7.86 -6.43 -19.59
N LYS A 105 -8.86 -5.62 -19.89
CA LYS A 105 -8.92 -4.21 -19.45
C LYS A 105 -8.95 -4.10 -17.92
N ARG A 106 -9.61 -5.04 -17.25
CA ARG A 106 -9.65 -5.11 -15.79
C ARG A 106 -8.28 -5.42 -15.22
N CYS A 107 -7.59 -6.43 -15.74
CA CYS A 107 -6.22 -6.75 -15.33
C CYS A 107 -5.26 -5.57 -15.55
N GLU A 108 -5.31 -4.94 -16.73
CA GLU A 108 -4.51 -3.75 -17.05
C GLU A 108 -4.81 -2.58 -16.08
N TYR A 109 -6.08 -2.38 -15.73
CA TYR A 109 -6.49 -1.37 -14.75
C TYR A 109 -5.93 -1.65 -13.37
N LEU A 110 -6.02 -2.89 -12.88
CA LEU A 110 -5.50 -3.29 -11.57
C LEU A 110 -3.97 -3.21 -11.52
N ILE A 111 -3.27 -3.65 -12.55
CA ILE A 111 -1.81 -3.54 -12.64
C ILE A 111 -1.40 -2.07 -12.54
N LYS A 112 -2.03 -1.21 -13.34
CA LYS A 112 -1.75 0.25 -13.30
C LYS A 112 -2.04 0.86 -11.94
N ALA A 113 -3.13 0.46 -11.28
CA ALA A 113 -3.47 0.96 -9.95
C ALA A 113 -2.44 0.51 -8.90
N MET A 114 -1.99 -0.76 -8.96
CA MET A 114 -0.95 -1.28 -8.07
C MET A 114 0.40 -0.61 -8.31
N GLU A 115 0.81 -0.40 -9.55
CA GLU A 115 2.06 0.31 -9.89
C GLU A 115 2.04 1.74 -9.35
N GLY A 116 0.91 2.46 -9.49
CA GLY A 116 0.76 3.79 -8.92
C GLY A 116 0.91 3.82 -7.39
N GLU A 117 0.32 2.86 -6.69
CA GLU A 117 0.48 2.71 -5.24
C GLU A 117 1.91 2.33 -4.85
N LEU A 118 2.56 1.44 -5.60
CA LEU A 118 3.96 1.06 -5.39
C LEU A 118 4.89 2.26 -5.49
N ASP A 119 4.70 3.11 -6.49
CA ASP A 119 5.47 4.34 -6.65
C ASP A 119 5.33 5.27 -5.44
N ILE A 120 4.10 5.44 -4.95
CA ILE A 120 3.83 6.24 -3.73
C ILE A 120 4.55 5.63 -2.53
N LEU A 121 4.44 4.32 -2.32
CA LEU A 121 5.09 3.62 -1.21
C LEU A 121 6.63 3.72 -1.27
N HIS A 122 7.20 3.67 -2.47
CA HIS A 122 8.64 3.89 -2.66
C HIS A 122 9.06 5.31 -2.29
N VAL A 123 8.30 6.33 -2.70
CA VAL A 123 8.55 7.73 -2.35
C VAL A 123 8.42 7.93 -0.84
N GLU A 124 7.37 7.40 -0.20
CA GLU A 124 7.20 7.46 1.26
C GLU A 124 8.38 6.83 2.00
N LYS A 125 8.83 5.65 1.58
CA LYS A 125 9.98 4.97 2.17
C LYS A 125 11.25 5.84 2.08
N LYS A 126 11.47 6.47 0.93
CA LYS A 126 12.61 7.39 0.69
C LYS A 126 12.54 8.62 1.58
N ILE A 127 11.36 9.22 1.74
CA ILE A 127 11.13 10.36 2.63
C ILE A 127 11.43 9.96 4.08
N ARG A 128 10.85 8.85 4.57
CA ARG A 128 11.08 8.36 5.94
C ARG A 128 12.57 8.10 6.21
N SER A 129 13.29 7.51 5.26
CA SER A 129 14.73 7.27 5.37
C SER A 129 15.51 8.59 5.52
N ARG A 130 15.18 9.61 4.71
CA ARG A 130 15.83 10.93 4.80
C ARG A 130 15.54 11.63 6.13
N VAL A 131 14.29 11.59 6.58
CA VAL A 131 13.90 12.17 7.88
C VAL A 131 14.67 11.50 9.02
N LYS A 132 14.76 10.16 9.00
CA LYS A 132 15.54 9.41 10.00
C LYS A 132 17.00 9.83 10.01
N GLN A 133 17.65 9.90 8.86
CA GLN A 133 19.05 10.34 8.72
C GLN A 133 19.25 11.77 9.25
N GLN A 134 18.32 12.68 8.93
CA GLN A 134 18.39 14.06 9.43
C GLN A 134 18.25 14.14 10.94
N MET A 135 17.33 13.35 11.52
CA MET A 135 17.16 13.28 12.98
C MET A 135 18.43 12.74 13.65
N GLU A 136 19.00 11.64 13.12
CA GLU A 136 20.24 11.06 13.66
C GLU A 136 21.41 12.06 13.58
N LYS A 137 21.51 12.81 12.50
CA LYS A 137 22.53 13.88 12.35
C LYS A 137 22.34 14.99 13.39
N SER A 138 21.11 15.50 13.53
CA SER A 138 20.80 16.56 14.49
C SER A 138 21.05 16.13 15.93
N GLN A 139 20.69 14.90 16.31
CA GLN A 139 20.98 14.35 17.63
C GLN A 139 22.49 14.26 17.89
N ARG A 140 23.26 13.83 16.90
CA ARG A 140 24.71 13.75 17.00
C ARG A 140 25.35 15.12 17.14
N GLU A 141 24.89 16.11 16.37
CA GLU A 141 25.36 17.50 16.46
C GLU A 141 25.04 18.10 17.84
N TYR A 142 23.85 17.87 18.36
CA TYR A 142 23.49 18.29 19.70
C TYR A 142 24.40 17.68 20.77
N TYR A 143 24.61 16.37 20.73
CA TYR A 143 25.50 15.68 21.68
C TYR A 143 26.94 16.21 21.64
N LEU A 144 27.49 16.42 20.46
CA LEU A 144 28.85 16.98 20.30
C LEU A 144 28.94 18.41 20.84
N ASN A 145 27.91 19.23 20.60
CA ASN A 145 27.88 20.58 21.15
C ASN A 145 27.82 20.60 22.67
N GLU A 146 27.05 19.72 23.30
CA GLU A 146 26.99 19.60 24.74
C GLU A 146 28.31 19.10 25.34
N GLN A 147 28.98 18.14 24.69
CA GLN A 147 30.32 17.71 25.08
C GLN A 147 31.34 18.87 24.98
N MET A 148 31.30 19.66 23.92
CA MET A 148 32.19 20.78 23.73
C MET A 148 31.97 21.85 24.82
N LYS A 149 30.74 22.17 25.18
CA LYS A 149 30.42 23.07 26.30
C LYS A 149 30.95 22.56 27.64
N ALA A 150 30.80 21.26 27.91
CA ALA A 150 31.29 20.65 29.13
C ALA A 150 32.82 20.76 29.21
N ILE A 151 33.55 20.43 28.14
CA ILE A 151 35.00 20.56 28.06
C ILE A 151 35.46 22.01 28.24
N GLN A 152 34.77 22.97 27.58
CA GLN A 152 35.09 24.40 27.73
C GLN A 152 34.91 24.87 29.17
N LYS A 153 33.91 24.38 29.89
CA LYS A 153 33.66 24.68 31.28
C LYS A 153 34.80 24.14 32.18
N GLU A 154 35.17 22.86 32.00
CA GLU A 154 36.27 22.25 32.73
C GLU A 154 37.60 22.96 32.50
N LEU A 155 37.90 23.36 31.26
CA LEU A 155 39.10 24.10 30.91
C LEU A 155 39.11 25.51 31.53
N GLY A 156 37.95 26.16 31.63
CA GLY A 156 37.78 27.45 32.28
C GLY A 156 38.03 27.36 33.81
N GLU A 157 37.51 26.32 34.44
CA GLU A 157 37.74 26.06 35.89
C GLU A 157 39.23 25.77 36.17
N ILE A 158 39.93 25.01 35.33
CA ILE A 158 41.39 24.76 35.47
C ILE A 158 42.19 26.05 35.26
N GLY A 159 41.75 26.94 34.37
CA GLY A 159 42.39 28.23 34.12
C GLY A 159 42.28 29.20 35.31
N ASP A 160 41.18 29.19 36.02
CA ASP A 160 40.98 30.02 37.24
C ASP A 160 41.81 29.50 38.41
N GLU A 161 41.89 28.17 38.63
CA GLU A 161 42.73 27.59 39.69
C GLU A 161 44.23 27.85 39.48
N SER A 162 44.69 27.88 38.20
CA SER A 162 46.12 28.19 37.91
C SER A 162 46.45 29.67 38.15
N SER A 163 45.49 30.57 37.96
CA SER A 163 45.66 32.01 38.23
C SER A 163 45.75 32.36 39.72
N ASP A 164 45.11 31.57 40.58
CA ASP A 164 45.19 31.76 42.05
C ASP A 164 46.50 31.24 42.65
N LEU A 165 47.17 30.31 41.98
CA LEU A 165 48.47 29.80 42.45
C LEU A 165 49.66 30.70 42.07
N ASP A 166 49.53 31.58 41.11
CA ASP A 166 50.56 32.55 40.70
C ASP A 166 50.52 33.85 41.47
N GLN A 167 49.58 33.99 42.43
CA GLN A 167 49.45 35.17 43.32
C GLN A 167 49.96 34.94 44.75
N LEU A 168 50.56 33.83 45.08
CA LEU A 168 51.23 33.49 46.32
C LEU A 168 52.75 33.56 46.21
#